data_b92fed20f90f284037815bf7664d569d
#
_entry.id   b92fed20f90f284037815bf7664d569d
#
_cell.length_a   1.000
_cell.length_b   1.000
_cell.length_c   1.000
_cell.angle_alpha   90.00
_cell.angle_beta   90.00
_cell.angle_gamma   90.00
#
_symmetry.space_group_name_H-M   'P 1'
#
loop_
_entity.id
_entity.type
_entity.pdbx_description
1 polymer ?
#
loop_
_entity_poly.entity_id
_entity_poly.type
_entity_poly.pdbx_seq_one_letter_code
_entity_poly.pdbx_strand_id
1 'polypeptide(L)'
;AAPLKIGMSFQELNNPYFVTMKQALEEAAASVGATVVITDARHDVAKQISDVEDMIQKKIDILLLNPTDSTGVEGAVKSAKAAGLVVAAVDANAKGPVDTFVGSKNYDAGVMACEYMGKALDGKGDVAILDGIPVVPILERVRGCKDALKKFPGIKIVTTQNGKQERDQALAVTENMIQANPGLKGIFSVNDGGAMGSLAAIEASGKDIKLTSVDGAPEAIKAMQKPGSKFIATSAQYPRDQIRIAIGMALAKKWGANVPAHVPVEVKLIDAEGAKTFSW
;
A
#
# COMPACT_ATOMS: atom_id res chain seq x y z
N ALA A 1 -35.34 -13.69 1.25
CA ALA A 1 -34.57 -12.75 0.43
C ALA A 1 -33.26 -13.43 -0.01
N ALA A 2 -32.81 -13.19 -1.25
CA ALA A 2 -31.52 -13.71 -1.72
C ALA A 2 -30.36 -13.11 -0.91
N PRO A 3 -29.30 -13.88 -0.62
CA PRO A 3 -28.15 -13.35 0.10
C PRO A 3 -27.48 -12.24 -0.70
N LEU A 4 -26.91 -11.27 0.04
CA LEU A 4 -26.15 -10.18 -0.54
C LEU A 4 -24.94 -10.73 -1.31
N LYS A 5 -24.70 -10.20 -2.52
CA LYS A 5 -23.57 -10.58 -3.36
C LYS A 5 -22.57 -9.43 -3.43
N ILE A 6 -21.33 -9.68 -3.02
CA ILE A 6 -20.23 -8.71 -3.05
C ILE A 6 -19.23 -9.15 -4.12
N GLY A 7 -18.99 -8.27 -5.10
CA GLY A 7 -17.90 -8.44 -6.05
C GLY A 7 -16.65 -7.73 -5.56
N MET A 8 -15.49 -8.36 -5.69
CA MET A 8 -14.19 -7.73 -5.45
C MET A 8 -13.28 -7.94 -6.66
N SER A 9 -12.93 -6.85 -7.30
CA SER A 9 -11.99 -6.83 -8.43
C SER A 9 -10.64 -6.37 -7.94
N PHE A 10 -9.68 -7.30 -7.81
CA PHE A 10 -8.30 -7.02 -7.44
C PHE A 10 -7.46 -6.65 -8.66
N GLN A 11 -6.52 -5.72 -8.48
CA GLN A 11 -5.52 -5.42 -9.50
C GLN A 11 -4.63 -6.64 -9.77
N GLU A 12 -4.31 -7.41 -8.73
CA GLU A 12 -3.55 -8.65 -8.81
C GLU A 12 -3.65 -9.40 -7.47
N LEU A 13 -3.32 -10.68 -7.43
CA LEU A 13 -3.38 -11.53 -6.22
C LEU A 13 -2.07 -12.27 -5.92
N ASN A 14 -0.93 -11.81 -6.46
CA ASN A 14 0.38 -12.34 -6.11
C ASN A 14 0.99 -11.66 -4.88
N ASN A 15 0.63 -10.39 -4.63
CA ASN A 15 1.13 -9.64 -3.49
C ASN A 15 0.44 -10.11 -2.20
N PRO A 16 1.20 -10.47 -1.16
CA PRO A 16 0.65 -10.87 0.13
C PRO A 16 -0.34 -9.87 0.74
N TYR A 17 -0.17 -8.59 0.44
CA TYR A 17 -1.08 -7.52 0.87
C TYR A 17 -2.51 -7.77 0.39
N PHE A 18 -2.69 -8.08 -0.89
CA PHE A 18 -4.01 -8.34 -1.48
C PHE A 18 -4.55 -9.73 -1.13
N VAL A 19 -3.68 -10.71 -0.95
CA VAL A 19 -4.07 -12.03 -0.41
C VAL A 19 -4.66 -11.88 0.99
N THR A 20 -4.07 -11.04 1.83
CA THR A 20 -4.58 -10.72 3.16
C THR A 20 -5.92 -10.00 3.11
N MET A 21 -6.09 -9.05 2.17
CA MET A 21 -7.40 -8.43 1.91
C MET A 21 -8.46 -9.46 1.52
N LYS A 22 -8.12 -10.37 0.63
CA LYS A 22 -9.03 -11.44 0.19
C LYS A 22 -9.52 -12.28 1.37
N GLN A 23 -8.61 -12.67 2.27
CA GLN A 23 -8.98 -13.41 3.48
C GLN A 23 -9.96 -12.63 4.35
N ALA A 24 -9.68 -11.35 4.59
CA ALA A 24 -10.55 -10.49 5.39
C ALA A 24 -11.92 -10.28 4.72
N LEU A 25 -11.96 -10.17 3.40
CA LEU A 25 -13.21 -10.09 2.64
C LEU A 25 -14.05 -11.36 2.82
N GLU A 26 -13.47 -12.53 2.68
CA GLU A 26 -14.16 -13.80 2.82
C GLU A 26 -14.71 -13.97 4.24
N GLU A 27 -13.93 -13.62 5.27
CA GLU A 27 -14.36 -13.66 6.67
C GLU A 27 -15.52 -12.68 6.94
N ALA A 28 -15.39 -11.44 6.48
CA ALA A 28 -16.41 -10.42 6.70
C ALA A 28 -17.72 -10.74 5.97
N ALA A 29 -17.63 -11.22 4.73
CA ALA A 29 -18.80 -11.63 3.96
C ALA A 29 -19.54 -12.78 4.64
N ALA A 30 -18.82 -13.79 5.10
CA ALA A 30 -19.39 -14.92 5.82
C ALA A 30 -20.14 -14.46 7.09
N SER A 31 -19.60 -13.47 7.81
CA SER A 31 -20.20 -12.96 9.06
C SER A 31 -21.56 -12.30 8.85
N VAL A 32 -21.84 -11.79 7.65
CA VAL A 32 -23.12 -11.15 7.30
C VAL A 32 -23.97 -12.00 6.35
N GLY A 33 -23.59 -13.25 6.11
CA GLY A 33 -24.31 -14.16 5.21
C GLY A 33 -24.24 -13.76 3.73
N ALA A 34 -23.23 -12.98 3.34
CA ALA A 34 -23.02 -12.58 1.96
C ALA A 34 -22.20 -13.59 1.17
N THR A 35 -22.44 -13.65 -0.13
CA THR A 35 -21.59 -14.40 -1.07
C THR A 35 -20.61 -13.44 -1.75
N VAL A 36 -19.47 -13.96 -2.22
CA VAL A 36 -18.44 -13.17 -2.86
C VAL A 36 -18.11 -13.69 -4.25
N VAL A 37 -17.81 -12.76 -5.17
CA VAL A 37 -17.23 -13.02 -6.48
C VAL A 37 -15.92 -12.28 -6.54
N ILE A 38 -14.81 -12.99 -6.66
CA ILE A 38 -13.46 -12.42 -6.60
C ILE A 38 -12.75 -12.64 -7.93
N THR A 39 -12.14 -11.59 -8.47
CA THR A 39 -11.35 -11.66 -9.71
C THR A 39 -9.99 -11.05 -9.53
N ASP A 40 -9.06 -11.51 -10.36
CA ASP A 40 -7.65 -11.09 -10.43
C ASP A 40 -7.41 -10.48 -11.81
N ALA A 41 -7.19 -9.19 -11.89
CA ALA A 41 -6.95 -8.49 -13.15
C ALA A 41 -5.54 -8.73 -13.72
N ARG A 42 -4.62 -9.26 -12.95
CA ARG A 42 -3.22 -9.51 -13.37
C ARG A 42 -2.55 -8.27 -13.96
N HIS A 43 -2.80 -7.10 -13.37
CA HIS A 43 -2.33 -5.80 -13.85
C HIS A 43 -2.80 -5.43 -15.26
N ASP A 44 -3.84 -6.07 -15.78
CA ASP A 44 -4.41 -5.79 -17.09
C ASP A 44 -5.73 -5.02 -16.93
N VAL A 45 -5.74 -3.75 -17.33
CA VAL A 45 -6.94 -2.90 -17.21
C VAL A 45 -8.10 -3.39 -18.06
N ALA A 46 -7.83 -3.92 -19.26
CA ALA A 46 -8.88 -4.48 -20.12
C ALA A 46 -9.53 -5.69 -19.48
N LYS A 47 -8.72 -6.57 -18.85
CA LYS A 47 -9.23 -7.69 -18.07
C LYS A 47 -10.07 -7.21 -16.89
N GLN A 48 -9.61 -6.19 -16.16
CA GLN A 48 -10.35 -5.67 -15.02
C GLN A 48 -11.73 -5.12 -15.43
N ILE A 49 -11.81 -4.40 -16.54
CA ILE A 49 -13.08 -3.91 -17.09
C ILE A 49 -14.00 -5.09 -17.43
N SER A 50 -13.48 -6.10 -18.11
CA SER A 50 -14.24 -7.31 -18.45
C SER A 50 -14.71 -8.06 -17.19
N ASP A 51 -13.86 -8.18 -16.18
CA ASP A 51 -14.21 -8.81 -14.90
C ASP A 51 -15.37 -8.08 -14.21
N VAL A 52 -15.37 -6.75 -14.21
CA VAL A 52 -16.46 -5.93 -13.64
C VAL A 52 -17.76 -6.13 -14.43
N GLU A 53 -17.69 -6.15 -15.75
CA GLU A 53 -18.85 -6.40 -16.60
C GLU A 53 -19.47 -7.77 -16.30
N ASP A 54 -18.65 -8.80 -16.14
CA ASP A 54 -19.10 -10.14 -15.76
C ASP A 54 -19.77 -10.15 -14.38
N MET A 55 -19.23 -9.42 -13.41
CA MET A 55 -19.82 -9.26 -12.08
C MET A 55 -21.20 -8.59 -12.16
N ILE A 56 -21.35 -7.57 -12.99
CA ILE A 56 -22.64 -6.92 -13.23
C ILE A 56 -23.65 -7.94 -13.78
N GLN A 57 -23.26 -8.76 -14.73
CA GLN A 57 -24.11 -9.84 -15.29
C GLN A 57 -24.51 -10.87 -14.23
N LYS A 58 -23.62 -11.14 -13.27
CA LYS A 58 -23.88 -12.04 -12.14
C LYS A 58 -24.76 -11.43 -11.05
N LYS A 59 -25.23 -10.20 -11.25
CA LYS A 59 -26.14 -9.50 -10.33
C LYS A 59 -25.55 -9.30 -8.93
N ILE A 60 -24.30 -8.86 -8.85
CA ILE A 60 -23.73 -8.39 -7.58
C ILE A 60 -24.47 -7.15 -7.09
N ASP A 61 -24.44 -6.92 -5.78
CA ASP A 61 -25.07 -5.76 -5.14
C ASP A 61 -24.06 -4.66 -4.83
N ILE A 62 -22.83 -5.05 -4.51
CA ILE A 62 -21.74 -4.16 -4.14
C ILE A 62 -20.51 -4.54 -4.97
N LEU A 63 -19.86 -3.53 -5.54
CA LEU A 63 -18.54 -3.67 -6.15
C LEU A 63 -17.49 -3.03 -5.26
N LEU A 64 -16.55 -3.84 -4.81
CA LEU A 64 -15.29 -3.35 -4.22
C LEU A 64 -14.24 -3.39 -5.33
N LEU A 65 -13.62 -2.25 -5.61
CA LEU A 65 -12.72 -2.10 -6.75
C LEU A 65 -11.33 -1.65 -6.27
N ASN A 66 -10.35 -2.51 -6.49
CA ASN A 66 -8.93 -2.21 -6.30
C ASN A 66 -8.32 -2.01 -7.71
N PRO A 67 -8.24 -0.76 -8.20
CA PRO A 67 -7.93 -0.53 -9.61
C PRO A 67 -6.46 -0.77 -9.95
N THR A 68 -6.23 -1.40 -11.10
CA THR A 68 -4.89 -1.50 -11.70
C THR A 68 -4.50 -0.21 -12.43
N ASP A 69 -5.50 0.55 -12.89
CA ASP A 69 -5.33 1.87 -13.50
C ASP A 69 -6.51 2.74 -13.08
N SER A 70 -6.23 3.74 -12.24
CA SER A 70 -7.27 4.61 -11.66
C SER A 70 -8.12 5.32 -12.71
N THR A 71 -7.53 5.75 -13.82
CA THR A 71 -8.23 6.42 -14.92
C THR A 71 -8.87 5.41 -15.87
N GLY A 72 -8.15 4.34 -16.18
CA GLY A 72 -8.60 3.33 -17.15
C GLY A 72 -9.87 2.60 -16.76
N VAL A 73 -10.18 2.50 -15.47
CA VAL A 73 -11.40 1.83 -14.97
C VAL A 73 -12.63 2.73 -14.91
N GLU A 74 -12.54 3.99 -15.32
CA GLU A 74 -13.66 4.95 -15.22
C GLU A 74 -14.94 4.44 -15.88
N GLY A 75 -14.83 3.86 -17.09
CA GLY A 75 -15.98 3.28 -17.78
C GLY A 75 -16.63 2.14 -17.01
N ALA A 76 -15.84 1.28 -16.39
CA ALA A 76 -16.34 0.19 -15.56
C ALA A 76 -17.08 0.72 -14.32
N VAL A 77 -16.56 1.78 -13.69
CA VAL A 77 -17.23 2.44 -12.56
C VAL A 77 -18.59 3.00 -12.98
N LYS A 78 -18.63 3.70 -14.13
CA LYS A 78 -19.90 4.23 -14.68
C LYS A 78 -20.90 3.12 -14.97
N SER A 79 -20.46 2.02 -15.57
CA SER A 79 -21.33 0.87 -15.85
C SER A 79 -21.90 0.24 -14.58
N ALA A 80 -21.05 0.08 -13.54
CA ALA A 80 -21.50 -0.45 -12.26
C ALA A 80 -22.53 0.47 -11.60
N LYS A 81 -22.31 1.77 -11.61
CA LYS A 81 -23.27 2.75 -11.07
C LYS A 81 -24.58 2.76 -11.86
N ALA A 82 -24.53 2.69 -13.18
CA ALA A 82 -25.71 2.62 -14.03
C ALA A 82 -26.53 1.34 -13.76
N ALA A 83 -25.87 0.26 -13.36
CA ALA A 83 -26.53 -0.99 -12.96
C ALA A 83 -27.12 -0.95 -11.53
N GLY A 84 -26.96 0.16 -10.82
CA GLY A 84 -27.48 0.34 -9.45
C GLY A 84 -26.59 -0.22 -8.35
N LEU A 85 -25.34 -0.56 -8.64
CA LEU A 85 -24.41 -1.07 -7.64
C LEU A 85 -23.91 0.06 -6.74
N VAL A 86 -23.60 -0.29 -5.50
CA VAL A 86 -22.71 0.53 -4.66
C VAL A 86 -21.27 0.22 -5.06
N VAL A 87 -20.46 1.25 -5.27
CA VAL A 87 -19.06 1.11 -5.68
C VAL A 87 -18.14 1.75 -4.64
N ALA A 88 -17.29 0.94 -4.04
CA ALA A 88 -16.23 1.39 -3.13
C ALA A 88 -14.86 1.07 -3.73
N ALA A 89 -14.04 2.10 -3.96
CA ALA A 89 -12.64 1.92 -4.32
C ALA A 89 -11.83 1.59 -3.08
N VAL A 90 -10.86 0.68 -3.18
CA VAL A 90 -10.05 0.19 -2.07
C VAL A 90 -8.58 0.28 -2.42
N ASP A 91 -7.77 0.76 -1.48
CA ASP A 91 -6.31 0.92 -1.57
C ASP A 91 -5.85 2.04 -2.52
N ALA A 92 -6.34 2.06 -3.74
CA ALA A 92 -6.14 3.15 -4.69
C ALA A 92 -7.51 3.64 -5.18
N ASN A 93 -7.62 4.94 -5.45
CA ASN A 93 -8.87 5.51 -5.92
C ASN A 93 -9.08 5.22 -7.41
N ALA A 94 -10.34 5.18 -7.82
CA ALA A 94 -10.76 5.06 -9.20
C ALA A 94 -11.44 6.35 -9.64
N LYS A 95 -11.19 6.77 -10.88
CA LYS A 95 -11.89 7.87 -11.52
C LYS A 95 -13.33 7.45 -11.83
N GLY A 96 -14.26 8.40 -11.73
CA GLY A 96 -15.67 8.16 -11.95
C GLY A 96 -16.49 8.27 -10.66
N PRO A 97 -17.80 7.99 -10.74
CA PRO A 97 -18.71 8.22 -9.62
C PRO A 97 -18.68 7.10 -8.57
N VAL A 98 -17.51 6.85 -7.97
CA VAL A 98 -17.42 5.94 -6.83
C VAL A 98 -18.18 6.53 -5.63
N ASP A 99 -18.82 5.68 -4.84
CA ASP A 99 -19.54 6.13 -3.64
C ASP A 99 -18.59 6.48 -2.50
N THR A 100 -17.49 5.75 -2.40
CA THR A 100 -16.46 6.01 -1.40
C THR A 100 -15.12 5.42 -1.84
N PHE A 101 -14.04 5.99 -1.30
CA PHE A 101 -12.68 5.45 -1.42
C PHE A 101 -12.11 5.22 -0.03
N VAL A 102 -11.66 4.00 0.21
CA VAL A 102 -11.00 3.59 1.47
C VAL A 102 -9.54 3.28 1.18
N GLY A 103 -8.64 4.03 1.76
CA GLY A 103 -7.20 3.87 1.54
C GLY A 103 -6.38 4.39 2.72
N SER A 104 -5.12 3.97 2.79
CA SER A 104 -4.20 4.36 3.85
C SER A 104 -3.83 5.84 3.79
N LYS A 105 -3.48 6.40 4.94
CA LYS A 105 -2.87 7.74 5.04
C LYS A 105 -1.42 7.68 4.57
N ASN A 106 -1.22 7.69 3.25
CA ASN A 106 0.08 7.49 2.63
C ASN A 106 1.09 8.61 2.94
N TYR A 107 0.65 9.86 3.02
CA TYR A 107 1.50 10.96 3.44
C TYR A 107 2.05 10.72 4.85
N ASP A 108 1.18 10.35 5.79
CA ASP A 108 1.58 10.06 7.17
C ASP A 108 2.54 8.87 7.25
N ALA A 109 2.36 7.87 6.39
CA ALA A 109 3.28 6.73 6.32
C ALA A 109 4.71 7.19 5.97
N GLY A 110 4.85 8.07 4.99
CA GLY A 110 6.13 8.68 4.64
C GLY A 110 6.71 9.52 5.76
N VAL A 111 5.89 10.35 6.39
CA VAL A 111 6.29 11.18 7.54
C VAL A 111 6.85 10.31 8.67
N MET A 112 6.11 9.29 9.09
CA MET A 112 6.50 8.41 10.21
C MET A 112 7.82 7.69 9.95
N ALA A 113 7.97 7.11 8.75
CA ALA A 113 9.18 6.36 8.39
C ALA A 113 10.42 7.25 8.36
N CYS A 114 10.31 8.45 7.82
CA CYS A 114 11.45 9.36 7.68
C CYS A 114 11.72 10.16 8.95
N GLU A 115 10.72 10.46 9.75
CA GLU A 115 10.93 11.02 11.09
C GLU A 115 11.68 10.04 11.98
N TYR A 116 11.33 8.76 11.95
CA TYR A 116 12.05 7.72 12.67
C TYR A 116 13.50 7.60 12.18
N MET A 117 13.72 7.63 10.87
CA MET A 117 15.09 7.66 10.30
C MET A 117 15.87 8.85 10.77
N GLY A 118 15.30 10.05 10.75
CA GLY A 118 15.97 11.27 11.19
C GLY A 118 16.45 11.16 12.64
N LYS A 119 15.63 10.63 13.52
CA LYS A 119 15.97 10.37 14.91
C LYS A 119 17.05 9.31 15.05
N ALA A 120 16.95 8.21 14.30
CA ALA A 120 17.92 7.11 14.31
C ALA A 120 19.30 7.54 13.80
N LEU A 121 19.38 8.57 12.96
CA LEU A 121 20.62 9.15 12.46
C LEU A 121 21.13 10.33 13.32
N ASP A 122 20.53 10.57 14.47
CA ASP A 122 20.84 11.72 15.33
C ASP A 122 20.73 13.07 14.58
N GLY A 123 19.83 13.15 13.64
CA GLY A 123 19.50 14.36 12.89
C GLY A 123 20.50 14.76 11.82
N LYS A 124 21.44 13.91 11.44
CA LYS A 124 22.46 14.24 10.44
C LYS A 124 22.90 13.05 9.60
N GLY A 125 23.26 13.32 8.37
CA GLY A 125 23.80 12.36 7.43
C GLY A 125 23.15 12.42 6.06
N ASP A 126 23.72 11.69 5.12
CA ASP A 126 23.21 11.58 3.76
C ASP A 126 22.16 10.47 3.68
N VAL A 127 21.05 10.77 3.06
CA VAL A 127 19.90 9.87 2.91
C VAL A 127 19.53 9.74 1.43
N ALA A 128 19.14 8.56 1.02
CA ALA A 128 18.57 8.31 -0.30
C ALA A 128 17.10 7.91 -0.21
N ILE A 129 16.35 8.17 -1.27
CA ILE A 129 14.98 7.70 -1.45
C ILE A 129 14.96 6.66 -2.57
N LEU A 130 14.48 5.46 -2.26
CA LEU A 130 14.15 4.45 -3.23
C LEU A 130 12.67 4.61 -3.60
N ASP A 131 12.44 5.25 -4.73
CA ASP A 131 11.11 5.60 -5.25
C ASP A 131 10.46 4.41 -5.98
N GLY A 132 9.23 4.59 -6.37
CA GLY A 132 8.43 3.62 -7.13
C GLY A 132 7.71 4.26 -8.30
N ILE A 133 6.68 3.59 -8.78
CA ILE A 133 5.87 4.10 -9.89
C ILE A 133 5.13 5.38 -9.47
N PRO A 134 4.89 6.33 -10.39
CA PRO A 134 4.35 7.66 -10.06
C PRO A 134 2.82 7.62 -9.89
N VAL A 135 2.33 6.83 -8.96
CA VAL A 135 0.92 6.80 -8.55
C VAL A 135 0.72 7.57 -7.25
N VAL A 136 -0.49 8.06 -7.02
CA VAL A 136 -0.78 8.95 -5.89
C VAL A 136 -0.28 8.40 -4.54
N PRO A 137 -0.53 7.14 -4.16
CA PRO A 137 -0.01 6.62 -2.90
C PRO A 137 1.50 6.77 -2.74
N ILE A 138 2.26 6.48 -3.80
CA ILE A 138 3.73 6.54 -3.78
C ILE A 138 4.22 7.99 -3.74
N LEU A 139 3.62 8.86 -4.54
CA LEU A 139 3.93 10.30 -4.53
C LEU A 139 3.71 10.90 -3.14
N GLU A 140 2.63 10.52 -2.46
CA GLU A 140 2.32 11.00 -1.11
C GLU A 140 3.33 10.48 -0.07
N ARG A 141 3.78 9.23 -0.16
CA ARG A 141 4.81 8.69 0.72
C ARG A 141 6.13 9.44 0.57
N VAL A 142 6.54 9.73 -0.65
CA VAL A 142 7.77 10.50 -0.93
C VAL A 142 7.62 11.93 -0.40
N ARG A 143 6.48 12.58 -0.65
CA ARG A 143 6.20 13.93 -0.15
C ARG A 143 6.26 13.98 1.38
N GLY A 144 5.63 13.04 2.06
CA GLY A 144 5.66 12.93 3.52
C GLY A 144 7.06 12.72 4.06
N CYS A 145 7.85 11.86 3.43
CA CYS A 145 9.25 11.64 3.79
C CYS A 145 10.07 12.94 3.68
N LYS A 146 9.98 13.63 2.54
CA LYS A 146 10.71 14.88 2.33
C LYS A 146 10.33 15.95 3.36
N ASP A 147 9.04 16.08 3.66
CA ASP A 147 8.57 17.03 4.66
C ASP A 147 9.09 16.72 6.07
N ALA A 148 9.10 15.44 6.44
CA ALA A 148 9.65 15.00 7.72
C ALA A 148 11.15 15.29 7.83
N LEU A 149 11.92 15.00 6.77
CA LEU A 149 13.38 15.21 6.77
C LEU A 149 13.77 16.70 6.82
N LYS A 150 12.91 17.61 6.37
CA LYS A 150 13.14 19.07 6.50
C LYS A 150 13.27 19.51 7.96
N LYS A 151 12.73 18.76 8.90
CA LYS A 151 12.86 19.05 10.33
C LYS A 151 14.27 18.73 10.89
N PHE A 152 15.12 18.11 10.11
CA PHE A 152 16.48 17.73 10.47
C PHE A 152 17.47 18.43 9.52
N PRO A 153 17.91 19.67 9.85
CA PRO A 153 18.77 20.45 8.95
C PRO A 153 20.09 19.76 8.59
N GLY A 154 20.57 18.87 9.44
CA GLY A 154 21.79 18.09 9.20
C GLY A 154 21.61 16.90 8.26
N ILE A 155 20.39 16.59 7.83
CA ILE A 155 20.12 15.51 6.88
C ILE A 155 19.99 16.06 5.47
N LYS A 156 20.68 15.43 4.53
CA LYS A 156 20.66 15.78 3.12
C LYS A 156 20.15 14.59 2.30
N ILE A 157 19.16 14.81 1.46
CA ILE A 157 18.74 13.83 0.46
C ILE A 157 19.67 13.94 -0.73
N VAL A 158 20.57 12.96 -0.90
CA VAL A 158 21.63 13.01 -1.92
C VAL A 158 21.21 12.39 -3.25
N THR A 159 20.23 11.49 -3.26
CA THR A 159 19.73 10.87 -4.48
C THR A 159 18.35 10.29 -4.28
N THR A 160 17.59 10.26 -5.36
CA THR A 160 16.29 9.57 -5.47
C THR A 160 16.31 8.73 -6.72
N GLN A 161 16.16 7.43 -6.59
CA GLN A 161 16.19 6.49 -7.71
C GLN A 161 14.97 5.58 -7.65
N ASN A 162 14.50 5.12 -8.81
CA ASN A 162 13.30 4.30 -8.90
C ASN A 162 13.64 2.81 -8.94
N GLY A 163 13.27 2.08 -7.89
CA GLY A 163 13.40 0.62 -7.80
C GLY A 163 12.16 -0.13 -8.27
N LYS A 164 11.16 0.58 -8.81
CA LYS A 164 9.90 0.04 -9.34
C LYS A 164 9.11 -0.85 -8.36
N GLN A 165 9.40 -0.69 -7.07
CA GLN A 165 8.74 -1.45 -6.00
C GLN A 165 9.01 -2.97 -6.09
N GLU A 166 10.03 -3.36 -6.83
CA GLU A 166 10.44 -4.75 -7.04
C GLU A 166 11.77 -5.05 -6.38
N ARG A 167 11.89 -6.25 -5.79
CA ARG A 167 13.09 -6.67 -5.06
C ARG A 167 14.36 -6.63 -5.91
N ASP A 168 14.35 -7.24 -7.10
CA ASP A 168 15.55 -7.37 -7.92
C ASP A 168 16.02 -6.04 -8.48
N GLN A 169 15.09 -5.20 -8.93
CA GLN A 169 15.43 -3.86 -9.41
C GLN A 169 15.89 -2.97 -8.27
N ALA A 170 15.26 -3.04 -7.10
CA ALA A 170 15.67 -2.32 -5.91
C ALA A 170 17.07 -2.71 -5.47
N LEU A 171 17.43 -3.99 -5.55
CA LEU A 171 18.78 -4.47 -5.24
C LEU A 171 19.82 -3.78 -6.15
N ALA A 172 19.64 -3.83 -7.47
CA ALA A 172 20.58 -3.24 -8.43
C ALA A 172 20.68 -1.72 -8.27
N VAL A 173 19.54 -1.04 -8.12
CA VAL A 173 19.49 0.42 -7.92
C VAL A 173 20.17 0.81 -6.60
N THR A 174 19.94 0.07 -5.54
CA THR A 174 20.55 0.36 -4.24
C THR A 174 22.06 0.14 -4.26
N GLU A 175 22.54 -0.90 -4.92
CA GLU A 175 23.99 -1.09 -5.11
C GLU A 175 24.62 0.13 -5.79
N ASN A 176 23.99 0.65 -6.83
CA ASN A 176 24.46 1.86 -7.52
C ASN A 176 24.42 3.10 -6.63
N MET A 177 23.38 3.28 -5.85
CA MET A 177 23.27 4.41 -4.91
C MET A 177 24.38 4.38 -3.84
N ILE A 178 24.68 3.20 -3.32
CA ILE A 178 25.74 3.02 -2.31
C ILE A 178 27.11 3.33 -2.91
N GLN A 179 27.39 2.86 -4.11
CA GLN A 179 28.65 3.11 -4.82
C GLN A 179 28.84 4.59 -5.15
N ALA A 180 27.79 5.25 -5.63
CA ALA A 180 27.84 6.67 -6.02
C ALA A 180 27.87 7.63 -4.82
N ASN A 181 27.45 7.17 -3.64
CA ASN A 181 27.35 7.99 -2.44
C ASN A 181 28.02 7.28 -1.24
N PRO A 182 29.37 7.33 -1.17
CA PRO A 182 30.11 6.61 -0.11
C PRO A 182 29.72 7.02 1.31
N GLY A 183 29.19 8.23 1.50
CA GLY A 183 28.74 8.75 2.79
C GLY A 183 27.29 8.41 3.15
N LEU A 184 26.59 7.61 2.34
CA LEU A 184 25.19 7.29 2.58
C LEU A 184 24.97 6.61 3.94
N LYS A 185 24.01 7.12 4.72
CA LYS A 185 23.69 6.66 6.08
C LYS A 185 22.29 6.10 6.24
N GLY A 186 21.38 6.46 5.35
CA GLY A 186 20.00 6.01 5.43
C GLY A 186 19.34 5.90 4.06
N ILE A 187 18.38 4.99 3.96
CA ILE A 187 17.53 4.82 2.78
C ILE A 187 16.08 4.71 3.23
N PHE A 188 15.21 5.52 2.65
CA PHE A 188 13.77 5.31 2.72
C PHE A 188 13.31 4.63 1.43
N SER A 189 12.67 3.48 1.56
CA SER A 189 11.99 2.79 0.45
C SER A 189 10.49 3.04 0.52
N VAL A 190 9.88 3.33 -0.61
CA VAL A 190 8.43 3.60 -0.66
C VAL A 190 7.56 2.39 -0.36
N ASN A 191 8.11 1.17 -0.45
CA ASN A 191 7.41 -0.05 -0.07
C ASN A 191 8.37 -1.13 0.44
N ASP A 192 7.82 -2.13 1.14
CA ASP A 192 8.62 -3.20 1.73
C ASP A 192 9.23 -4.14 0.69
N GLY A 193 8.57 -4.36 -0.44
CA GLY A 193 9.13 -5.17 -1.52
C GLY A 193 10.44 -4.61 -2.04
N GLY A 194 10.48 -3.31 -2.31
CA GLY A 194 11.71 -2.60 -2.65
C GLY A 194 12.73 -2.60 -1.51
N ALA A 195 12.26 -2.40 -0.28
CA ALA A 195 13.12 -2.40 0.90
C ALA A 195 13.89 -3.72 1.08
N MET A 196 13.28 -4.85 0.77
CA MET A 196 13.97 -6.15 0.86
C MET A 196 15.14 -6.24 -0.14
N GLY A 197 15.01 -5.65 -1.31
CA GLY A 197 16.12 -5.52 -2.27
C GLY A 197 17.21 -4.58 -1.75
N SER A 198 16.82 -3.43 -1.19
CA SER A 198 17.76 -2.49 -0.55
C SER A 198 18.48 -3.13 0.62
N LEU A 199 17.78 -3.91 1.45
CA LEU A 199 18.40 -4.60 2.59
C LEU A 199 19.51 -5.56 2.12
N ALA A 200 19.26 -6.34 1.08
CA ALA A 200 20.27 -7.23 0.51
C ALA A 200 21.53 -6.48 0.05
N ALA A 201 21.35 -5.35 -0.62
CA ALA A 201 22.46 -4.49 -1.06
C ALA A 201 23.22 -3.89 0.11
N ILE A 202 22.52 -3.41 1.14
CA ILE A 202 23.13 -2.86 2.35
C ILE A 202 23.96 -3.93 3.08
N GLU A 203 23.40 -5.11 3.27
CA GLU A 203 24.11 -6.23 3.95
C GLU A 203 25.36 -6.65 3.17
N ALA A 204 25.25 -6.77 1.84
CA ALA A 204 26.40 -7.11 1.00
C ALA A 204 27.50 -6.05 1.04
N SER A 205 27.15 -4.77 1.21
CA SER A 205 28.11 -3.67 1.30
C SER A 205 28.93 -3.67 2.59
N GLY A 206 28.42 -4.28 3.64
CA GLY A 206 28.99 -4.22 4.98
C GLY A 206 28.90 -2.84 5.66
N LYS A 207 28.21 -1.88 5.05
CA LYS A 207 28.11 -0.51 5.56
C LYS A 207 26.96 -0.37 6.56
N ASP A 208 27.07 0.58 7.47
CA ASP A 208 26.03 0.94 8.41
C ASP A 208 25.06 1.94 7.77
N ILE A 209 24.11 1.41 7.01
CA ILE A 209 23.07 2.19 6.36
C ILE A 209 21.73 1.74 6.93
N LYS A 210 21.00 2.65 7.54
CA LYS A 210 19.67 2.37 8.12
C LYS A 210 18.59 2.44 7.05
N LEU A 211 17.64 1.52 7.14
CA LEU A 211 16.56 1.36 6.16
C LEU A 211 15.21 1.51 6.86
N THR A 212 14.34 2.35 6.29
CA THR A 212 12.93 2.42 6.67
C THR A 212 12.04 2.30 5.44
N SER A 213 10.80 1.90 5.63
CA SER A 213 9.90 1.61 4.53
C SER A 213 8.43 1.77 4.92
N VAL A 214 7.55 1.28 4.08
CA VAL A 214 6.09 1.26 4.25
C VAL A 214 5.55 -0.10 3.85
N ASP A 215 4.66 -0.66 4.58
CA ASP A 215 3.66 -1.71 4.38
C ASP A 215 3.42 -2.56 5.63
N GLY A 216 4.43 -3.07 6.30
CA GLY A 216 4.30 -4.07 7.36
C GLY A 216 4.19 -5.49 6.81
N ALA A 217 4.81 -5.75 5.65
CA ALA A 217 4.78 -7.07 5.02
C ALA A 217 5.45 -8.13 5.89
N PRO A 218 4.96 -9.39 5.89
CA PRO A 218 5.49 -10.45 6.76
C PRO A 218 7.00 -10.65 6.65
N GLU A 219 7.56 -10.60 5.44
CA GLU A 219 9.00 -10.77 5.25
C GLU A 219 9.81 -9.59 5.81
N ALA A 220 9.29 -8.37 5.72
CA ALA A 220 9.90 -7.18 6.29
C ALA A 220 9.89 -7.25 7.82
N ILE A 221 8.75 -7.60 8.40
CA ILE A 221 8.59 -7.80 9.85
C ILE A 221 9.58 -8.85 10.36
N LYS A 222 9.74 -9.94 9.65
CA LYS A 222 10.71 -11.00 9.99
C LYS A 222 12.15 -10.49 9.90
N ALA A 223 12.49 -9.75 8.84
CA ALA A 223 13.83 -9.18 8.65
C ALA A 223 14.20 -8.19 9.75
N MET A 224 13.25 -7.38 10.19
CA MET A 224 13.45 -6.40 11.26
C MET A 224 13.76 -7.03 12.62
N GLN A 225 13.35 -8.28 12.84
CA GLN A 225 13.57 -9.00 14.09
C GLN A 225 14.97 -9.61 14.21
N LYS A 226 15.73 -9.67 13.13
CA LYS A 226 17.10 -10.20 13.19
C LYS A 226 17.98 -9.25 14.00
N PRO A 227 18.82 -9.79 14.94
CA PRO A 227 19.73 -8.96 15.70
C PRO A 227 20.63 -8.12 14.78
N GLY A 228 20.71 -6.81 15.06
CA GLY A 228 21.52 -5.89 14.28
C GLY A 228 21.01 -5.58 12.89
N SER A 229 19.74 -5.89 12.59
CA SER A 229 19.15 -5.61 11.29
C SER A 229 19.26 -4.13 10.92
N LYS A 230 19.63 -3.84 9.69
CA LYS A 230 19.63 -2.48 9.14
C LYS A 230 18.23 -2.01 8.75
N PHE A 231 17.27 -2.91 8.65
CA PHE A 231 15.86 -2.58 8.44
C PHE A 231 15.24 -2.26 9.79
N ILE A 232 15.12 -0.97 10.10
CA ILE A 232 14.85 -0.52 11.49
C ILE A 232 13.37 -0.19 11.73
N ALA A 233 12.61 0.14 10.68
CA ALA A 233 11.19 0.46 10.82
C ALA A 233 10.44 0.40 9.49
N THR A 234 9.15 0.11 9.58
CA THR A 234 8.21 0.23 8.47
C THR A 234 6.92 0.87 8.97
N SER A 235 6.34 1.76 8.16
CA SER A 235 4.99 2.28 8.42
C SER A 235 3.98 1.24 7.96
N ALA A 236 3.39 0.51 8.90
CA ALA A 236 2.47 -0.56 8.57
C ALA A 236 1.14 -0.03 8.06
N GLN A 237 0.65 -0.62 6.99
CA GLN A 237 -0.70 -0.50 6.50
C GLN A 237 -1.56 -1.62 7.10
N TYR A 238 -2.88 -1.46 7.02
CA TYR A 238 -3.85 -2.42 7.59
C TYR A 238 -4.79 -2.93 6.49
N PRO A 239 -4.37 -3.91 5.68
CA PRO A 239 -5.18 -4.40 4.56
C PRO A 239 -6.51 -5.01 4.99
N ARG A 240 -6.55 -5.66 6.16
CA ARG A 240 -7.80 -6.20 6.72
C ARG A 240 -8.78 -5.09 7.09
N ASP A 241 -8.28 -4.02 7.70
CA ASP A 241 -9.11 -2.87 8.09
C ASP A 241 -9.63 -2.12 6.87
N GLN A 242 -8.81 -1.96 5.83
CA GLN A 242 -9.27 -1.33 4.59
C GLN A 242 -10.50 -2.05 4.03
N ILE A 243 -10.45 -3.36 3.93
CA ILE A 243 -11.55 -4.14 3.36
C ILE A 243 -12.77 -4.17 4.29
N ARG A 244 -12.56 -4.29 5.60
CA ARG A 244 -13.64 -4.26 6.60
C ARG A 244 -14.38 -2.93 6.58
N ILE A 245 -13.64 -1.83 6.53
CA ILE A 245 -14.20 -0.48 6.44
C ILE A 245 -14.94 -0.29 5.11
N ALA A 246 -14.36 -0.74 4.01
CA ALA A 246 -14.99 -0.64 2.69
C ALA A 246 -16.34 -1.37 2.64
N ILE A 247 -16.41 -2.57 3.19
CA ILE A 247 -17.67 -3.34 3.28
C ILE A 247 -18.67 -2.59 4.17
N GLY A 248 -18.22 -2.11 5.33
CA GLY A 248 -19.09 -1.34 6.25
C GLY A 248 -19.66 -0.08 5.60
N MET A 249 -18.84 0.67 4.88
CA MET A 249 -19.29 1.87 4.14
C MET A 249 -20.26 1.51 3.01
N ALA A 250 -19.97 0.46 2.27
CA ALA A 250 -20.83 0.01 1.17
C ALA A 250 -22.20 -0.46 1.68
N LEU A 251 -22.23 -1.19 2.80
CA LEU A 251 -23.49 -1.60 3.44
C LEU A 251 -24.29 -0.38 3.92
N ALA A 252 -23.63 0.55 4.59
CA ALA A 252 -24.26 1.79 5.04
C ALA A 252 -24.87 2.56 3.87
N LYS A 253 -24.13 2.68 2.77
CA LYS A 253 -24.62 3.33 1.55
C LYS A 253 -25.84 2.61 0.99
N LYS A 254 -25.80 1.28 0.92
CA LYS A 254 -26.91 0.48 0.43
C LYS A 254 -28.18 0.66 1.29
N TRP A 255 -28.00 0.91 2.57
CA TRP A 255 -29.12 1.21 3.50
C TRP A 255 -29.58 2.67 3.46
N GLY A 256 -29.00 3.49 2.58
CA GLY A 256 -29.41 4.87 2.38
C GLY A 256 -28.60 5.91 3.18
N ALA A 257 -27.54 5.51 3.86
CA ALA A 257 -26.70 6.45 4.56
C ALA A 257 -25.85 7.30 3.60
N ASN A 258 -25.58 8.53 3.97
CA ASN A 258 -24.55 9.33 3.34
C ASN A 258 -23.18 8.88 3.88
N VAL A 259 -22.32 8.43 2.99
CA VAL A 259 -20.96 8.00 3.37
C VAL A 259 -19.93 9.02 2.88
N PRO A 260 -18.81 9.20 3.60
CA PRO A 260 -17.73 10.09 3.15
C PRO A 260 -17.19 9.63 1.80
N ALA A 261 -16.84 10.58 0.94
CA ALA A 261 -16.21 10.29 -0.35
C ALA A 261 -14.83 9.62 -0.17
N HIS A 262 -14.14 9.93 0.91
CA HIS A 262 -12.84 9.34 1.25
C HIS A 262 -12.82 8.97 2.74
N VAL A 263 -12.44 7.73 3.02
CA VAL A 263 -12.22 7.23 4.38
C VAL A 263 -10.74 6.85 4.52
N PRO A 264 -9.92 7.74 5.10
CA PRO A 264 -8.51 7.45 5.31
C PRO A 264 -8.31 6.45 6.45
N VAL A 265 -7.47 5.44 6.20
CA VAL A 265 -7.15 4.41 7.20
C VAL A 265 -5.81 4.74 7.85
N GLU A 266 -5.77 4.72 9.17
CA GLU A 266 -4.55 4.99 9.94
C GLU A 266 -3.44 4.01 9.59
N VAL A 267 -2.21 4.51 9.65
CA VAL A 267 -0.98 3.73 9.56
C VAL A 267 -0.25 3.79 10.90
N LYS A 268 0.63 2.82 11.15
CA LYS A 268 1.37 2.76 12.40
C LYS A 268 2.83 2.43 12.15
N LEU A 269 3.73 3.20 12.74
CA LEU A 269 5.14 2.88 12.68
C LEU A 269 5.43 1.63 13.51
N ILE A 270 6.08 0.65 12.89
CA ILE A 270 6.54 -0.57 13.52
C ILE A 270 8.07 -0.57 13.48
N ASP A 271 8.69 -0.55 14.63
CA ASP A 271 10.13 -0.71 14.80
C ASP A 271 10.48 -2.17 15.13
N ALA A 272 11.75 -2.45 15.40
CA ALA A 272 12.19 -3.81 15.71
C ALA A 272 11.47 -4.41 16.92
N GLU A 273 11.20 -3.62 17.95
CA GLU A 273 10.46 -4.08 19.13
C GLU A 273 8.99 -4.36 18.80
N GLY A 274 8.35 -3.45 18.08
CA GLY A 274 6.97 -3.64 17.63
C GLY A 274 6.80 -4.82 16.68
N ALA A 275 7.83 -5.16 15.91
CA ALA A 275 7.80 -6.27 14.97
C ALA A 275 7.60 -7.63 15.67
N LYS A 276 7.97 -7.75 16.94
CA LYS A 276 7.80 -9.00 17.70
C LYS A 276 6.35 -9.42 17.85
N THR A 277 5.42 -8.49 17.82
CA THR A 277 3.99 -8.74 18.05
C THR A 277 3.10 -8.30 16.89
N PHE A 278 3.67 -7.70 15.85
CA PHE A 278 2.90 -7.21 14.72
C PHE A 278 2.69 -8.28 13.64
N SER A 279 1.47 -8.33 13.12
CA SER A 279 1.14 -9.03 11.87
C SER A 279 -0.09 -8.36 11.24
N TRP A 280 -0.19 -8.47 9.94
CA TRP A 280 -1.41 -8.09 9.25
C TRP A 280 -2.63 -8.87 9.73
#